data_10dd231b5787c8805d4f1c06b268f436
#
_entry.id   10dd231b5787c8805d4f1c06b268f436
#
_cell.length_a   1.000
_cell.length_b   1.000
_cell.length_c   1.000
_cell.angle_alpha   90.00
_cell.angle_beta   90.00
_cell.angle_gamma   90.00
#
_symmetry.space_group_name_H-M   'P 1'
#
loop_
_entity.id
_entity.type
_entity.pdbx_description
1 polymer ?
#
loop_
_entity_poly.entity_id
_entity_poly.type
_entity_poly.pdbx_seq_one_letter_code
_entity_poly.pdbx_strand_id
1 'polypeptide(L)'
;MIEKLKKLNENSYSPYSKFRVSAIAVMKDGQEFGGVNVENASYGATICAERSAIVSAISNGYKKGDFEKIYVYVNEPKASTP
;
A
#
# COMPACT_ATOMS: atom_id res chain seq x y z
N MET A 1 10.68 -8.56 4.65
CA MET A 1 9.43 -7.82 4.35
C MET A 1 9.65 -6.32 4.20
N ILE A 2 10.40 -5.73 5.11
CA ILE A 2 10.60 -4.28 5.06
C ILE A 2 11.25 -3.80 3.76
N GLU A 3 12.16 -4.59 3.20
CA GLU A 3 12.80 -4.21 1.95
C GLU A 3 11.83 -4.21 0.79
N LYS A 4 10.89 -5.14 0.78
CA LYS A 4 9.85 -5.18 -0.25
C LYS A 4 8.97 -3.94 -0.14
N LEU A 5 8.64 -3.54 1.09
CA LEU A 5 7.82 -2.37 1.32
C LEU A 5 8.53 -1.11 0.88
N LYS A 6 9.82 -1.00 1.17
CA LYS A 6 10.59 0.17 0.76
C LYS A 6 10.67 0.29 -0.75
N LYS A 7 10.90 -0.81 -1.42
CA LYS A 7 10.99 -0.80 -2.87
C LYS A 7 9.65 -0.45 -3.49
N LEU A 8 8.58 -1.02 -2.97
CA LEU A 8 7.25 -0.75 -3.44
C LEU A 8 6.89 0.72 -3.21
N ASN A 9 7.36 1.28 -2.11
CA ASN A 9 7.09 2.67 -1.75
C ASN A 9 7.53 3.65 -2.82
N GLU A 10 8.54 3.30 -3.60
CA GLU A 10 9.03 4.17 -4.67
C GLU A 10 7.99 4.39 -5.76
N ASN A 11 6.98 3.53 -5.84
CA ASN A 11 5.93 3.66 -6.83
C ASN A 11 4.76 4.51 -6.35
N SER A 12 4.81 5.00 -5.13
CA SER A 12 3.74 5.83 -4.60
C SER A 12 3.63 7.14 -5.36
N TYR A 13 2.41 7.57 -5.59
CA TYR A 13 2.15 8.86 -6.23
C TYR A 13 1.44 9.75 -5.23
N SER A 14 2.20 10.59 -4.57
CA SER A 14 1.67 11.44 -3.50
C SER A 14 2.17 12.87 -3.62
N PRO A 15 1.75 13.58 -4.68
CA PRO A 15 2.27 14.94 -4.91
C PRO A 15 1.77 15.98 -3.92
N TYR A 16 0.68 15.69 -3.22
CA TYR A 16 0.10 16.66 -2.31
C TYR A 16 0.59 16.51 -0.89
N SER A 17 0.45 15.32 -0.32
CA SER A 17 0.86 15.10 1.05
C SER A 17 2.35 14.81 1.17
N LYS A 18 2.92 14.26 0.11
CA LYS A 18 4.31 13.82 0.08
C LYS A 18 4.60 12.69 1.07
N PHE A 19 3.56 12.07 1.59
CA PHE A 19 3.73 10.86 2.36
C PHE A 19 3.65 9.68 1.42
N ARG A 20 4.67 8.88 1.38
CA ARG A 20 4.69 7.68 0.56
C ARG A 20 4.38 6.49 1.45
N VAL A 21 3.30 5.81 1.13
CA VAL A 21 2.85 4.67 1.92
C VAL A 21 2.80 3.46 1.03
N SER A 22 3.32 2.35 1.51
CA SER A 22 3.19 1.08 0.81
C SER A 22 2.63 0.05 1.78
N ALA A 23 1.97 -0.95 1.24
CA ALA A 23 1.38 -2.00 2.04
C ALA A 23 1.50 -3.31 1.29
N ILE A 24 1.63 -4.40 2.03
CA ILE A 24 1.63 -5.73 1.43
C ILE A 24 0.63 -6.58 2.21
N ALA A 25 -0.36 -7.09 1.48
CA ALA A 25 -1.33 -8.00 2.06
C ALA A 25 -0.84 -9.42 1.85
N VAL A 26 -0.77 -10.20 2.92
CA VAL A 26 -0.31 -11.58 2.87
C VAL A 26 -1.52 -12.48 3.03
N MET A 27 -1.68 -13.39 2.08
CA MET A 27 -2.79 -14.33 2.10
C MET A 27 -2.43 -15.56 2.91
N LYS A 28 -3.44 -16.31 3.30
CA LYS A 28 -3.22 -17.53 4.10
C LYS A 28 -2.43 -18.58 3.36
N ASP A 29 -2.45 -18.55 2.03
CA ASP A 29 -1.69 -19.50 1.23
C ASP A 29 -0.27 -19.02 0.95
N GLY A 30 0.13 -17.88 1.50
CA GLY A 30 1.48 -17.37 1.33
C GLY A 30 1.66 -16.35 0.23
N GLN A 31 0.64 -16.11 -0.58
CA GLN A 31 0.75 -15.11 -1.64
C GLN A 31 0.74 -13.71 -1.05
N GLU A 32 1.43 -12.80 -1.72
CA GLU A 32 1.54 -11.42 -1.28
C GLU A 32 1.09 -10.47 -2.38
N PHE A 33 0.37 -9.42 -2.00
CA PHE A 33 -0.09 -8.42 -2.94
C PHE A 33 0.28 -7.04 -2.41
N GLY A 34 0.96 -6.25 -3.23
CA GLY A 34 1.41 -4.94 -2.82
C GLY A 34 0.51 -3.83 -3.30
N GLY A 35 0.53 -2.72 -2.59
CA GLY A 35 -0.19 -1.52 -2.97
C GLY A 35 0.53 -0.30 -2.46
N VAL A 36 0.28 0.83 -3.09
CA VAL A 36 0.84 2.11 -2.67
C VAL A 36 -0.27 3.14 -2.67
N ASN A 37 -0.05 4.22 -1.93
CA ASN A 37 -1.04 5.29 -1.95
C ASN A 37 -0.90 6.08 -3.25
N VAL A 38 -2.05 6.54 -3.75
CA VAL A 38 -2.10 7.33 -4.97
C VAL A 38 -3.01 8.51 -4.71
N GLU A 39 -2.48 9.72 -4.93
CA GLU A 39 -3.24 10.95 -4.78
C GLU A 39 -3.50 11.50 -6.17
N ASN A 40 -4.76 11.72 -6.48
CA ASN A 40 -5.12 12.19 -7.82
C ASN A 40 -6.17 13.27 -7.72
N ALA A 41 -5.78 14.49 -8.05
CA ALA A 41 -6.66 15.63 -7.95
C ALA A 41 -7.79 15.57 -8.96
N SER A 42 -7.56 14.93 -10.10
CA SER A 42 -8.57 14.86 -11.14
C SER A 42 -9.82 14.13 -10.68
N TYR A 43 -9.64 13.16 -9.79
CA TYR A 43 -10.76 12.41 -9.26
C TYR A 43 -11.20 12.88 -7.89
N GLY A 44 -10.48 13.82 -7.32
CA GLY A 44 -10.78 14.28 -5.98
C GLY A 44 -10.67 13.19 -4.95
N ALA A 45 -9.81 12.21 -5.18
CA ALA A 45 -9.75 11.05 -4.32
C ALA A 45 -8.32 10.64 -4.05
N THR A 46 -8.12 10.05 -2.87
CA THR A 46 -6.84 9.48 -2.50
C THR A 46 -7.06 7.99 -2.24
N ILE A 47 -6.25 7.18 -2.86
CA ILE A 47 -6.33 5.74 -2.64
C ILE A 47 -5.29 5.36 -1.62
N CYS A 48 -5.72 4.76 -0.52
CA CYS A 48 -4.80 4.33 0.52
C CYS A 48 -4.04 3.08 0.10
N ALA A 49 -2.81 2.95 0.57
CA ALA A 49 -1.97 1.81 0.22
C ALA A 49 -2.61 0.48 0.61
N GLU A 50 -3.21 0.43 1.79
CA GLU A 50 -3.87 -0.80 2.25
C GLU A 50 -5.01 -1.18 1.32
N ARG A 51 -5.82 -0.20 0.94
CA ARG A 51 -6.93 -0.46 0.04
C ARG A 51 -6.42 -0.96 -1.31
N SER A 52 -5.33 -0.36 -1.79
CA SER A 52 -4.75 -0.76 -3.05
C SER A 52 -4.29 -2.22 -2.99
N ALA A 53 -3.65 -2.62 -1.90
CA ALA A 53 -3.20 -4.00 -1.73
C ALA A 53 -4.38 -4.96 -1.65
N ILE A 54 -5.43 -4.58 -0.93
CA ILE A 54 -6.62 -5.41 -0.78
C ILE A 54 -7.33 -5.58 -2.11
N VAL A 55 -7.48 -4.49 -2.86
CA VAL A 55 -8.13 -4.54 -4.17
C VAL A 55 -7.33 -5.45 -5.10
N SER A 56 -6.01 -5.37 -5.05
CA SER A 56 -5.16 -6.20 -5.88
C SER A 56 -5.40 -7.68 -5.58
N ALA A 57 -5.45 -8.04 -4.31
CA ALA A 57 -5.69 -9.42 -3.92
C ALA A 57 -7.07 -9.90 -4.39
N ILE A 58 -8.09 -9.09 -4.18
CA ILE A 58 -9.45 -9.44 -4.57
C ILE A 58 -9.54 -9.59 -6.09
N SER A 59 -8.85 -8.72 -6.82
CA SER A 59 -8.82 -8.80 -8.28
C SER A 59 -8.18 -10.09 -8.77
N ASN A 60 -7.38 -10.72 -7.94
CA ASN A 60 -6.74 -11.98 -8.27
C ASN A 60 -7.48 -13.18 -7.72
N GLY A 61 -8.72 -12.99 -7.28
CA GLY A 61 -9.58 -14.11 -6.91
C GLY A 61 -9.65 -14.41 -5.42
N TYR A 62 -8.96 -13.64 -4.59
CA TYR A 62 -9.01 -13.86 -3.15
C TYR A 62 -10.24 -13.21 -2.55
N LYS A 63 -10.66 -13.71 -1.40
CA LYS A 63 -11.85 -13.21 -0.73
C LYS A 63 -11.48 -12.73 0.65
N LYS A 64 -12.43 -12.06 1.29
CA LYS A 64 -12.21 -11.45 2.58
C LYS A 64 -11.60 -12.40 3.60
N GLY A 65 -12.03 -13.65 3.62
CA GLY A 65 -11.53 -14.61 4.60
C GLY A 65 -10.14 -15.17 4.31
N ASP A 66 -9.56 -14.81 3.16
CA ASP A 66 -8.26 -15.35 2.77
C ASP A 66 -7.07 -14.53 3.24
N PHE A 67 -7.32 -13.38 3.87
CA PHE A 67 -6.25 -12.50 4.32
C PHE A 67 -5.66 -12.97 5.63
N GLU A 68 -4.34 -13.02 5.68
CA GLU A 68 -3.61 -13.41 6.88
C GLU A 68 -3.18 -12.16 7.67
N LYS A 69 -2.51 -11.24 7.01
CA LYS A 69 -2.06 -10.02 7.66
C LYS A 69 -1.71 -8.97 6.60
N ILE A 70 -1.58 -7.73 7.04
CA ILE A 70 -1.19 -6.62 6.17
C ILE A 70 -0.05 -5.87 6.83
N TYR A 71 1.03 -5.66 6.08
CA TYR A 71 2.16 -4.86 6.52
C TYR A 71 2.06 -3.48 5.87
N VAL A 72 2.36 -2.44 6.62
CA VAL A 72 2.29 -1.07 6.12
C VAL A 72 3.59 -0.35 6.43
N TYR A 73 4.09 0.40 5.47
CA TYR A 73 5.32 1.17 5.62
C TYR A 73 5.06 2.59 5.15
N VAL A 74 5.43 3.57 5.98
CA VAL A 74 5.27 4.98 5.66
C VAL A 74 6.65 5.62 5.59
N ASN A 75 6.92 6.31 4.49
CA ASN A 75 8.15 7.06 4.34
C ASN A 75 7.81 8.54 4.28
N GLU A 76 8.05 9.26 5.36
CA GLU A 76 7.77 10.67 5.45
C GLU A 76 9.02 11.46 5.12
N PRO A 77 8.90 12.47 4.26
CA PRO A 77 10.09 13.24 3.87
C PRO A 77 10.78 13.88 5.05
N LYS A 78 10.05 14.26 6.07
CA LYS A 78 10.64 14.88 7.21
C LYS A 78 10.63 13.97 8.34
N ALA A 79 10.80 12.81 8.09
CA ALA A 79 10.82 11.82 9.02
C ALA A 79 10.88 12.29 10.35
N SER A 80 10.00 12.10 10.97
CA SER A 80 10.22 12.23 12.26
C SER A 80 10.52 13.43 12.82
N THR A 81 10.37 14.32 12.17
CA THR A 81 10.64 15.44 12.86
C THR A 81 9.74 15.40 13.96
N PRO A 82 10.09 15.17 15.00
CA PRO A 82 9.20 15.18 16.11
C PRO A 82 9.03 16.57 16.54
#